data_011335479330f7ad1b732f794df36afd
#
_entry.id   011335479330f7ad1b732f794df36afd
#
_cell.length_a   1.000
_cell.length_b   1.000
_cell.length_c   1.000
_cell.angle_alpha   90.00
_cell.angle_beta   90.00
_cell.angle_gamma   90.00
#
_symmetry.space_group_name_H-M   'P 1'
#
loop_
_entity.id
_entity.type
_entity.pdbx_description
1 polymer ?
#
loop_
_entity_poly.entity_id
_entity_poly.type
_entity_poly.pdbx_seq_one_letter_code
_entity_poly.pdbx_strand_id
1 'polypeptide(L)'
;ALPIWALLRKMSAAVPPWNVSTLAQAAGVAALGDAEFLERNRAVIRAERPRLEERLRELGFWVCPSQANYILFRGEAGLAAIRDCANFEGLGPGWYRAAVRLREENDALLDAMRRAREDGRWR
;
A
#
# COMPACT_ATOMS: atom_id res chain seq x y z
N ALA A 1 -13.53 -7.25 -31.97
CA ALA A 1 -13.27 -7.16 -30.51
C ALA A 1 -13.12 -8.53 -29.82
N LEU A 2 -13.87 -9.55 -30.28
CA LEU A 2 -13.85 -10.91 -29.69
C LEU A 2 -12.50 -11.66 -29.80
N PRO A 3 -11.71 -11.57 -30.90
CA PRO A 3 -10.44 -12.29 -31.01
C PRO A 3 -9.37 -11.82 -30.02
N ILE A 4 -9.31 -10.52 -29.73
CA ILE A 4 -8.33 -9.94 -28.82
C ILE A 4 -8.52 -10.44 -27.39
N TRP A 5 -9.74 -10.52 -26.90
CA TRP A 5 -10.02 -11.01 -25.55
C TRP A 5 -9.68 -12.49 -25.37
N ALA A 6 -9.90 -13.32 -26.37
CA ALA A 6 -9.51 -14.73 -26.34
C ALA A 6 -8.00 -14.89 -26.32
N LEU A 7 -7.26 -14.06 -27.08
CA LEU A 7 -5.80 -14.04 -27.11
C LEU A 7 -5.25 -13.58 -25.76
N LEU A 8 -5.76 -12.47 -25.22
CA LEU A 8 -5.33 -11.93 -23.92
C LEU A 8 -5.54 -12.96 -22.77
N ARG A 9 -6.63 -13.69 -22.77
CA ARG A 9 -6.86 -14.76 -21.79
C ARG A 9 -5.84 -15.91 -21.92
N LYS A 10 -5.51 -16.32 -23.13
CA LYS A 10 -4.45 -17.32 -23.36
C LYS A 10 -3.09 -16.84 -22.91
N MET A 11 -2.76 -15.59 -23.22
CA MET A 11 -1.51 -14.97 -22.77
C MET A 11 -1.44 -14.87 -21.26
N SER A 12 -2.52 -14.43 -20.60
CA SER A 12 -2.58 -14.33 -19.12
C SER A 12 -2.41 -15.68 -18.43
N ALA A 13 -2.84 -16.77 -19.05
CA ALA A 13 -2.66 -18.11 -18.50
C ALA A 13 -1.22 -18.64 -18.67
N ALA A 14 -0.45 -18.06 -19.61
CA ALA A 14 0.92 -18.48 -19.90
C ALA A 14 2.00 -17.66 -19.18
N VAL A 15 1.61 -16.59 -18.49
CA VAL A 15 2.55 -15.71 -17.79
C VAL A 15 2.39 -15.81 -16.26
N PRO A 16 3.47 -15.63 -15.50
CA PRO A 16 3.38 -15.58 -14.03
C PRO A 16 2.44 -14.47 -13.55
N PRO A 17 1.72 -14.67 -12.43
CA PRO A 17 0.80 -13.66 -11.87
C PRO A 17 1.43 -12.30 -11.60
N TRP A 18 2.72 -12.25 -11.38
CA TRP A 18 3.51 -11.06 -11.09
C TRP A 18 4.66 -10.93 -12.06
N ASN A 19 4.36 -10.40 -13.25
CA ASN A 19 5.37 -10.17 -14.27
C ASN A 19 6.30 -9.03 -13.85
N VAL A 20 7.60 -9.30 -13.88
CA VAL A 20 8.63 -8.30 -13.62
C VAL A 20 9.37 -8.04 -14.95
N SER A 21 9.29 -6.80 -15.45
CA SER A 21 9.98 -6.42 -16.68
C SER A 21 11.50 -6.53 -16.53
N THR A 22 12.23 -6.70 -17.64
CA THR A 22 13.69 -6.77 -17.61
C THR A 22 14.33 -5.56 -16.95
N LEU A 23 13.79 -4.36 -17.19
CA LEU A 23 14.27 -3.14 -16.54
C LEU A 23 14.05 -3.18 -15.02
N ALA A 24 12.89 -3.67 -14.56
CA ALA A 24 12.62 -3.80 -13.15
C ALA A 24 13.50 -4.87 -12.48
N GLN A 25 13.84 -5.95 -13.19
CA GLN A 25 14.79 -6.95 -12.70
C GLN A 25 16.19 -6.35 -12.52
N ALA A 26 16.69 -5.62 -13.54
CA ALA A 26 17.99 -4.96 -13.47
C ALA A 26 18.04 -3.92 -12.33
N ALA A 27 16.99 -3.10 -12.18
CA ALA A 27 16.88 -2.14 -11.09
C ALA A 27 16.80 -2.84 -9.72
N GLY A 28 16.08 -3.95 -9.61
CA GLY A 28 15.98 -4.74 -8.38
C GLY A 28 17.33 -5.32 -7.96
N VAL A 29 18.09 -5.90 -8.88
CA VAL A 29 19.43 -6.42 -8.62
C VAL A 29 20.38 -5.30 -8.17
N ALA A 30 20.36 -4.15 -8.84
CA ALA A 30 21.16 -2.99 -8.45
C ALA A 30 20.79 -2.48 -7.05
N ALA A 31 19.50 -2.35 -6.75
CA ALA A 31 19.02 -1.91 -5.45
C ALA A 31 19.39 -2.87 -4.31
N LEU A 32 19.36 -4.17 -4.55
CA LEU A 32 19.78 -5.19 -3.57
C LEU A 32 21.28 -5.15 -3.28
N GLY A 33 22.09 -4.67 -4.23
CA GLY A 33 23.54 -4.48 -4.06
C GLY A 33 23.90 -3.20 -3.29
N ASP A 34 22.96 -2.27 -3.11
CA ASP A 34 23.16 -1.01 -2.38
C ASP A 34 22.78 -1.16 -0.90
N ALA A 35 23.73 -1.61 -0.10
CA ALA A 35 23.53 -1.83 1.34
C ALA A 35 23.19 -0.51 2.08
N GLU A 36 23.77 0.61 1.65
CA GLU A 36 23.48 1.91 2.26
C GLU A 36 22.06 2.37 1.99
N PHE A 37 21.57 2.21 0.78
CA PHE A 37 20.17 2.46 0.42
C PHE A 37 19.22 1.62 1.23
N LEU A 38 19.50 0.32 1.36
CA LEU A 38 18.68 -0.59 2.15
C LEU A 38 18.61 -0.16 3.62
N GLU A 39 19.74 0.24 4.21
CA GLU A 39 19.75 0.65 5.61
C GLU A 39 19.06 2.02 5.83
N ARG A 40 19.21 2.97 4.93
CA ARG A 40 18.43 4.23 4.95
C ARG A 40 16.93 3.95 4.91
N ASN A 41 16.48 3.07 4.01
CA ASN A 41 15.07 2.70 3.93
C ASN A 41 14.56 2.05 5.21
N ARG A 42 15.34 1.12 5.78
CA ARG A 42 14.98 0.48 7.06
C ARG A 42 14.89 1.48 8.19
N ALA A 43 15.78 2.46 8.24
CA ALA A 43 15.76 3.50 9.24
C ALA A 43 14.49 4.35 9.15
N VAL A 44 14.09 4.75 7.94
CA VAL A 44 12.82 5.47 7.71
C VAL A 44 11.63 4.63 8.17
N ILE A 45 11.56 3.36 7.78
CA ILE A 45 10.45 2.47 8.17
C ILE A 45 10.39 2.29 9.68
N ARG A 46 11.53 2.10 10.36
CA ARG A 46 11.60 1.96 11.82
C ARG A 46 11.10 3.21 12.55
N ALA A 47 11.41 4.40 12.02
CA ALA A 47 11.00 5.67 12.62
C ALA A 47 9.52 6.02 12.32
N GLU A 48 9.11 5.87 11.06
CA GLU A 48 7.82 6.38 10.61
C GLU A 48 6.66 5.40 10.82
N ARG A 49 6.89 4.08 10.81
CA ARG A 49 5.82 3.10 10.99
C ARG A 49 5.09 3.26 12.34
N PRO A 50 5.76 3.28 13.51
CA PRO A 50 5.07 3.45 14.78
C PRO A 50 4.27 4.76 14.84
N ARG A 51 4.85 5.83 14.32
CA ARG A 51 4.21 7.13 14.26
C ARG A 51 2.94 7.10 13.39
N LEU A 52 3.03 6.51 12.20
CA LEU A 52 1.89 6.40 11.29
C LEU A 52 0.79 5.51 11.88
N GLU A 53 1.14 4.40 12.55
CA GLU A 53 0.20 3.55 13.28
C GLU A 53 -0.55 4.31 14.36
N GLU A 54 0.15 5.11 15.17
CA GLU A 54 -0.44 5.91 16.23
C GLU A 54 -1.43 6.94 15.66
N ARG A 55 -0.99 7.67 14.63
CA ARG A 55 -1.84 8.68 13.96
C ARG A 55 -3.09 8.09 13.32
N LEU A 56 -2.99 6.90 12.74
CA LEU A 56 -4.16 6.19 12.22
C LEU A 56 -5.13 5.79 13.33
N ARG A 57 -4.62 5.37 14.51
CA ARG A 57 -5.47 5.08 15.68
C ARG A 57 -6.17 6.34 16.22
N GLU A 58 -5.46 7.48 16.26
CA GLU A 58 -6.05 8.78 16.64
C GLU A 58 -7.19 9.20 15.69
N LEU A 59 -7.09 8.84 14.40
CA LEU A 59 -8.16 9.01 13.42
C LEU A 59 -9.30 7.98 13.56
N GLY A 60 -9.25 7.10 14.54
CA GLY A 60 -10.30 6.14 14.85
C GLY A 60 -10.22 4.82 14.08
N PHE A 61 -9.11 4.56 13.36
CA PHE A 61 -8.91 3.27 12.68
C PHE A 61 -8.45 2.18 13.66
N TRP A 62 -8.93 0.97 13.43
CA TRP A 62 -8.27 -0.19 13.99
C TRP A 62 -7.03 -0.51 13.16
N VAL A 63 -5.89 -0.63 13.80
CA VAL A 63 -4.59 -0.81 13.13
C VAL A 63 -3.99 -2.14 13.51
N CYS A 64 -3.71 -2.98 12.51
CA CYS A 64 -3.03 -4.25 12.69
C CYS A 64 -1.55 -4.01 13.03
N PRO A 65 -0.98 -4.68 14.04
CA PRO A 65 0.46 -4.63 14.29
C PRO A 65 1.25 -5.05 13.05
N SER A 66 2.22 -4.25 12.63
CA SER A 66 2.98 -4.50 11.41
C SER A 66 4.49 -4.61 11.68
N GLN A 67 5.14 -5.54 10.97
CA GLN A 67 6.60 -5.64 10.85
C GLN A 67 7.06 -5.27 9.42
N ALA A 68 6.12 -4.99 8.52
CA ALA A 68 6.38 -4.69 7.12
C ALA A 68 6.62 -3.18 6.87
N ASN A 69 6.88 -2.83 5.62
CA ASN A 69 6.97 -1.46 5.13
C ASN A 69 5.60 -0.88 4.75
N TYR A 70 4.53 -1.47 5.24
CA TYR A 70 3.15 -1.01 5.10
C TYR A 70 2.36 -1.31 6.37
N ILE A 71 1.23 -0.65 6.51
CA ILE A 71 0.30 -0.83 7.61
C ILE A 71 -1.02 -1.30 7.02
N LEU A 72 -1.58 -2.37 7.61
CA LEU A 72 -2.94 -2.84 7.37
C LEU A 72 -3.83 -2.25 8.45
N PHE A 73 -4.94 -1.63 8.07
CA PHE A 73 -5.87 -1.02 9.00
C PHE A 73 -7.29 -1.16 8.52
N ARG A 74 -8.23 -1.03 9.45
CA ARG A 74 -9.66 -1.18 9.19
C ARG A 74 -10.41 0.06 9.65
N GLY A 75 -11.34 0.51 8.83
CA GLY A 75 -12.27 1.59 9.10
C GLY A 75 -13.57 1.41 8.33
N GLU A 76 -14.38 2.47 8.26
CA GLU A 76 -15.57 2.46 7.42
C GLU A 76 -15.20 2.38 5.94
N ALA A 77 -16.09 1.84 5.12
CA ALA A 77 -15.86 1.73 3.67
C ALA A 77 -15.90 3.11 3.01
N GLY A 78 -15.08 3.32 1.97
CA GLY A 78 -15.15 4.53 1.15
C GLY A 78 -13.85 5.33 1.00
N LEU A 79 -12.71 4.86 1.49
CA LEU A 79 -11.42 5.51 1.26
C LEU A 79 -10.90 5.23 -0.16
N ALA A 80 -11.50 5.88 -1.15
CA ALA A 80 -11.25 5.60 -2.58
C ALA A 80 -9.81 5.85 -3.04
N ALA A 81 -9.04 6.67 -2.34
CA ALA A 81 -7.67 7.01 -2.70
C ALA A 81 -6.61 6.08 -2.05
N ILE A 82 -7.03 5.11 -1.22
CA ILE A 82 -6.14 4.20 -0.51
C ILE A 82 -6.34 2.79 -1.04
N ARG A 83 -5.30 1.96 -1.02
CA ARG A 83 -5.40 0.57 -1.49
C ARG A 83 -6.46 -0.18 -0.67
N ASP A 84 -7.60 -0.43 -1.28
CA ASP A 84 -8.64 -1.31 -0.78
C ASP A 84 -8.16 -2.76 -0.81
N CYS A 85 -8.34 -3.46 0.30
CA CYS A 85 -7.94 -4.84 0.50
C CYS A 85 -9.13 -5.81 0.57
N ALA A 86 -10.34 -5.38 0.20
CA ALA A 86 -11.54 -6.23 0.24
C ALA A 86 -11.43 -7.47 -0.66
N ASN A 87 -10.55 -7.44 -1.67
CA ASN A 87 -10.29 -8.56 -2.57
C ASN A 87 -9.25 -9.58 -2.05
N PHE A 88 -8.69 -9.37 -0.86
CA PHE A 88 -7.79 -10.34 -0.25
C PHE A 88 -8.59 -11.38 0.53
N GLU A 89 -8.18 -12.65 0.43
CA GLU A 89 -8.81 -13.74 1.16
C GLU A 89 -8.75 -13.49 2.68
N GLY A 90 -9.89 -13.63 3.35
CA GLY A 90 -10.02 -13.37 4.78
C GLY A 90 -10.21 -11.89 5.17
N LEU A 91 -10.12 -10.96 4.22
CA LEU A 91 -10.44 -9.55 4.42
C LEU A 91 -11.75 -9.21 3.72
N GLY A 92 -12.45 -8.19 4.21
CA GLY A 92 -13.70 -7.72 3.62
C GLY A 92 -13.66 -6.20 3.41
N PRO A 93 -14.81 -5.58 3.09
CA PRO A 93 -14.91 -4.13 2.96
C PRO A 93 -14.42 -3.40 4.21
N GLY A 94 -13.81 -2.23 4.00
CA GLY A 94 -13.26 -1.42 5.08
C GLY A 94 -11.81 -1.76 5.49
N TRP A 95 -11.18 -2.76 4.84
CA TRP A 95 -9.77 -3.05 5.02
C TRP A 95 -8.92 -2.30 4.01
N TYR A 96 -7.90 -1.61 4.50
CA TYR A 96 -7.03 -0.76 3.71
C TYR A 96 -5.57 -1.03 4.01
N ARG A 97 -4.71 -0.70 3.04
CA ARG A 97 -3.26 -0.79 3.19
C ARG A 97 -2.60 0.51 2.76
N ALA A 98 -1.76 1.08 3.61
CA ALA A 98 -0.90 2.22 3.30
C ALA A 98 0.58 1.83 3.41
N ALA A 99 1.40 2.26 2.47
CA ALA A 99 2.85 2.13 2.56
C ALA A 99 3.40 3.12 3.60
N VAL A 100 4.41 2.70 4.36
CA VAL A 100 5.20 3.61 5.18
C VAL A 100 6.17 4.34 4.27
N ARG A 101 6.09 5.67 4.26
CA ARG A 101 6.88 6.54 3.38
C ARG A 101 7.68 7.56 4.20
N LEU A 102 8.22 8.57 3.52
CA LEU A 102 8.84 9.71 4.19
C LEU A 102 7.80 10.48 5.01
N ARG A 103 8.28 11.22 6.01
CA ARG A 103 7.44 11.95 6.95
C ARG A 103 6.43 12.87 6.25
N GLU A 104 6.90 13.64 5.30
CA GLU A 104 6.08 14.61 4.57
C GLU A 104 4.96 13.93 3.78
N GLU A 105 5.25 12.75 3.21
CA GLU A 105 4.27 11.98 2.46
C GLU A 105 3.24 11.32 3.39
N ASN A 106 3.69 10.81 4.54
CA ASN A 106 2.81 10.25 5.57
C ASN A 106 1.90 11.35 6.16
N ASP A 107 2.43 12.54 6.41
CA ASP A 107 1.64 13.67 6.91
C ASP A 107 0.60 14.14 5.87
N ALA A 108 0.99 14.22 4.61
CA ALA A 108 0.07 14.55 3.53
C ALA A 108 -1.09 13.54 3.42
N LEU A 109 -0.81 12.24 3.59
CA LEU A 109 -1.83 11.19 3.63
C LEU A 109 -2.78 11.41 4.82
N LEU A 110 -2.25 11.60 6.03
CA LEU A 110 -3.04 11.79 7.24
C LEU A 110 -3.92 13.04 7.17
N ASP A 111 -3.39 14.13 6.61
CA ASP A 111 -4.14 15.37 6.40
C ASP A 111 -5.25 15.21 5.36
N ALA A 112 -5.00 14.46 4.29
CA ALA A 112 -6.02 14.13 3.31
C ALA A 112 -7.15 13.29 3.92
N MET A 113 -6.80 12.32 4.77
CA MET A 113 -7.77 11.50 5.49
C MET A 113 -8.59 12.32 6.48
N ARG A 114 -7.96 13.24 7.21
CA ARG A 114 -8.66 14.14 8.15
C ARG A 114 -9.67 15.02 7.42
N ARG A 115 -9.26 15.69 6.32
CA ARG A 115 -10.14 16.49 5.48
C ARG A 115 -11.31 15.69 4.90
N ALA A 116 -11.05 14.49 4.41
CA ALA A 116 -12.11 13.63 3.88
C ALA A 116 -13.16 13.27 4.93
N ARG A 117 -12.75 13.11 6.20
CA ARG A 117 -13.65 12.89 7.33
C ARG A 117 -14.49 14.14 7.65
N GLU A 118 -13.85 15.31 7.71
CA GLU A 118 -14.51 16.59 7.97
C GLU A 118 -15.55 16.93 6.88
N ASP A 119 -15.22 16.65 5.61
CA ASP A 119 -16.11 16.84 4.45
C ASP A 119 -17.27 15.82 4.38
N GLY A 120 -17.35 14.86 5.30
CA GLY A 120 -18.35 13.81 5.29
C GLY A 120 -18.26 12.84 4.11
N ARG A 121 -17.14 12.86 3.39
CA ARG A 121 -16.84 11.92 2.28
C ARG A 121 -16.48 10.53 2.79
N TRP A 122 -16.35 10.43 4.06
CA TRP A 122 -16.02 9.25 4.80
C TRP A 122 -16.84 9.29 6.11
N ARG A 123 -17.74 8.32 6.24
CA ARG A 123 -18.58 8.09 7.43
C ARG A 123 -18.21 6.77 8.06
#